data_6cbff209e34235e9cb93190dd813520e
#
_entry.id   6cbff209e34235e9cb93190dd813520e
#
_cell.length_a   1.000
_cell.length_b   1.000
_cell.length_c   1.000
_cell.angle_alpha   90.00
_cell.angle_beta   90.00
_cell.angle_gamma   90.00
#
_symmetry.space_group_name_H-M   'P 1'
#
loop_
_entity.id
_entity.type
_entity.pdbx_description
1 polymer ?
#
loop_
_entity_poly.entity_id
_entity_poly.type
_entity_poly.pdbx_seq_one_letter_code
_entity_poly.pdbx_strand_id
1 'polypeptide(L)'
;MYGYKIENGTIVVVEDEAAIIRSIFKNYLSGMSMQTAADATGVDFPHSTVKKIIRQKRYIGNEFYPAIIEKEVFARANGELLRRASKHCRGKRLKEPPIFTEFKMFVPKQQFSDPVQQAEYIYSLIEVKR
;
A
#
# COMPACT_ATOMS: atom_id res chain seq x y z
N MET A 1 -3.98 -20.24 -11.35
CA MET A 1 -5.02 -19.19 -11.28
C MET A 1 -6.13 -19.66 -10.36
N TYR A 2 -6.39 -18.96 -9.30
CA TYR A 2 -7.47 -19.33 -8.37
C TYR A 2 -8.84 -19.07 -8.99
N GLY A 3 -9.75 -20.01 -8.88
CA GLY A 3 -11.08 -19.96 -9.44
C GLY A 3 -11.24 -20.53 -10.85
N TYR A 4 -10.14 -20.83 -11.53
CA TYR A 4 -10.15 -21.33 -12.90
C TYR A 4 -9.22 -22.51 -13.09
N LYS A 5 -9.58 -23.39 -14.02
CA LYS A 5 -8.73 -24.46 -14.51
C LYS A 5 -8.78 -24.51 -16.04
N ILE A 6 -7.78 -25.13 -16.64
CA ILE A 6 -7.75 -25.32 -18.09
C ILE A 6 -8.19 -26.76 -18.38
N GLU A 7 -9.25 -26.93 -19.15
CA GLU A 7 -9.71 -28.21 -19.66
C GLU A 7 -9.84 -28.15 -21.18
N ASN A 8 -9.21 -29.08 -21.89
CA ASN A 8 -9.26 -29.18 -23.35
C ASN A 8 -8.91 -27.86 -24.08
N GLY A 9 -7.96 -27.08 -23.52
CA GLY A 9 -7.58 -25.78 -24.08
C GLY A 9 -8.53 -24.64 -23.78
N THR A 10 -9.59 -24.88 -23.00
CA THR A 10 -10.57 -23.87 -22.60
C THR A 10 -10.49 -23.61 -21.10
N ILE A 11 -10.66 -22.36 -20.70
CA ILE A 11 -10.67 -21.96 -19.29
C ILE A 11 -12.06 -22.19 -18.71
N VAL A 12 -12.15 -22.98 -17.64
CA VAL A 12 -13.40 -23.35 -16.97
C VAL A 12 -13.36 -22.87 -15.53
N VAL A 13 -14.52 -22.46 -15.01
CA VAL A 13 -14.68 -22.08 -13.61
C VAL A 13 -14.65 -23.31 -12.71
N VAL A 14 -13.86 -23.24 -11.65
CA VAL A 14 -13.90 -24.21 -10.54
C VAL A 14 -14.89 -23.69 -9.51
N GLU A 15 -16.08 -24.33 -9.44
CA GLU A 15 -17.17 -23.83 -8.60
C GLU A 15 -16.83 -23.71 -7.11
N ASP A 16 -16.07 -24.63 -6.57
CA ASP A 16 -15.64 -24.58 -5.16
C ASP A 16 -14.78 -23.34 -4.88
N GLU A 17 -13.82 -23.05 -5.75
CA GLU A 17 -12.98 -21.86 -5.65
C GLU A 17 -13.76 -20.57 -5.97
N ALA A 18 -14.68 -20.66 -6.94
CA ALA A 18 -15.55 -19.54 -7.29
C ALA A 18 -16.47 -19.13 -6.13
N ALA A 19 -17.01 -20.11 -5.41
CA ALA A 19 -17.82 -19.86 -4.23
C ALA A 19 -17.03 -19.15 -3.12
N ILE A 20 -15.77 -19.54 -2.94
CA ILE A 20 -14.86 -18.88 -1.98
C ILE A 20 -14.59 -17.43 -2.41
N ILE A 21 -14.32 -17.19 -3.67
CA ILE A 21 -14.09 -15.83 -4.21
C ILE A 21 -15.32 -14.95 -3.98
N ARG A 22 -16.51 -15.45 -4.31
CA ARG A 22 -17.78 -14.73 -4.09
C ARG A 22 -17.99 -14.41 -2.61
N SER A 23 -17.69 -15.35 -1.72
CA SER A 23 -17.79 -15.16 -0.27
C SER A 23 -16.80 -14.11 0.24
N ILE A 24 -15.58 -14.07 -0.28
CA ILE A 24 -14.57 -13.06 0.07
C ILE A 24 -15.08 -11.65 -0.31
N PHE A 25 -15.59 -11.48 -1.52
CA PHE A 25 -16.17 -10.20 -1.96
C PHE A 25 -17.36 -9.78 -1.09
N LYS A 26 -18.27 -10.69 -0.81
CA LYS A 26 -19.44 -10.45 0.05
C LYS A 26 -19.01 -10.02 1.46
N ASN A 27 -18.09 -10.76 2.07
CA ASN A 27 -17.59 -10.47 3.41
C ASN A 27 -16.85 -9.12 3.47
N TYR A 28 -16.03 -8.84 2.45
CA TYR A 28 -15.34 -7.57 2.35
C TYR A 28 -16.32 -6.39 2.26
N LEU A 29 -17.36 -6.51 1.44
CA LEU A 29 -18.40 -5.47 1.29
C LEU A 29 -19.30 -5.33 2.52
N SER A 30 -19.38 -6.36 3.37
CA SER A 30 -20.11 -6.29 4.63
C SER A 30 -19.37 -5.49 5.72
N GLY A 31 -18.13 -5.11 5.50
CA GLY A 31 -17.32 -4.32 6.42
C GLY A 31 -16.13 -5.06 7.04
N MET A 32 -15.92 -6.33 6.71
CA MET A 32 -14.78 -7.11 7.21
C MET A 32 -13.47 -6.63 6.61
N SER A 33 -12.37 -6.83 7.35
CA SER A 33 -11.03 -6.66 6.79
C SER A 33 -10.76 -7.73 5.73
N MET A 34 -9.78 -7.50 4.85
CA MET A 34 -9.40 -8.49 3.83
C MET A 34 -9.00 -9.83 4.46
N GLN A 35 -8.24 -9.79 5.55
CA GLN A 35 -7.82 -11.00 6.25
C GLN A 35 -9.02 -11.75 6.86
N THR A 36 -9.88 -11.04 7.57
CA THR A 36 -11.08 -11.62 8.19
C THR A 36 -12.05 -12.16 7.14
N ALA A 37 -12.20 -11.46 6.01
CA ALA A 37 -13.05 -11.91 4.90
C ALA A 37 -12.59 -13.25 4.32
N ALA A 38 -11.29 -13.45 4.19
CA ALA A 38 -10.72 -14.72 3.75
C ALA A 38 -10.82 -15.81 4.83
N ASP A 39 -10.51 -15.50 6.06
CA ASP A 39 -10.54 -16.43 7.18
C ASP A 39 -11.96 -16.99 7.41
N ALA A 40 -12.99 -16.18 7.22
CA ALA A 40 -14.39 -16.58 7.31
C ALA A 40 -14.81 -17.64 6.27
N THR A 41 -14.07 -17.73 5.16
CA THR A 41 -14.27 -18.78 4.14
C THR A 41 -13.53 -20.08 4.45
N GLY A 42 -12.70 -20.11 5.49
CA GLY A 42 -11.87 -21.25 5.84
C GLY A 42 -10.58 -21.38 5.05
N VAL A 43 -10.22 -20.37 4.26
CA VAL A 43 -9.00 -20.33 3.47
C VAL A 43 -7.97 -19.43 4.13
N ASP A 44 -6.76 -19.93 4.27
CA ASP A 44 -5.64 -19.16 4.82
C ASP A 44 -4.91 -18.41 3.68
N PHE A 45 -5.45 -17.26 3.31
CA PHE A 45 -4.84 -16.35 2.36
C PHE A 45 -4.16 -15.18 3.07
N PRO A 46 -2.90 -14.89 2.72
CA PRO A 46 -2.28 -13.65 3.17
C PRO A 46 -3.00 -12.42 2.61
N HIS A 47 -2.93 -11.32 3.33
CA HIS A 47 -3.55 -10.04 2.97
C HIS A 47 -3.26 -9.60 1.52
N SER A 48 -2.03 -9.80 1.08
CA SER A 48 -1.61 -9.47 -0.29
C SER A 48 -2.34 -10.29 -1.35
N THR A 49 -2.63 -11.56 -1.07
CA THR A 49 -3.36 -12.45 -1.97
C THR A 49 -4.82 -12.02 -2.08
N VAL A 50 -5.46 -11.70 -0.96
CA VAL A 50 -6.84 -11.21 -0.96
C VAL A 50 -6.97 -9.90 -1.72
N LYS A 51 -6.04 -8.99 -1.54
CA LYS A 51 -5.98 -7.73 -2.30
C LYS A 51 -5.87 -7.97 -3.81
N LYS A 52 -5.04 -8.91 -4.23
CA LYS A 52 -4.91 -9.30 -5.64
C LYS A 52 -6.22 -9.86 -6.19
N ILE A 53 -6.92 -10.70 -5.42
CA ILE A 53 -8.21 -11.28 -5.81
C ILE A 53 -9.25 -10.17 -6.02
N ILE A 54 -9.36 -9.23 -5.10
CA ILE A 54 -10.32 -8.12 -5.17
C ILE A 54 -10.05 -7.21 -6.38
N ARG A 55 -8.79 -7.04 -6.77
CA ARG A 55 -8.39 -6.19 -7.90
C ARG A 55 -8.36 -6.90 -9.24
N GLN A 56 -8.56 -8.20 -9.28
CA GLN A 56 -8.38 -9.00 -10.48
C GLN A 56 -9.57 -8.88 -11.42
N LYS A 57 -9.40 -8.18 -12.52
CA LYS A 57 -10.44 -7.91 -13.51
C LYS A 57 -10.96 -9.17 -14.23
N ARG A 58 -10.18 -10.26 -14.26
CA ARG A 58 -10.61 -11.51 -14.91
C ARG A 58 -11.88 -12.10 -14.30
N TYR A 59 -12.16 -11.84 -13.03
CA TYR A 59 -13.35 -12.35 -12.34
C TYR A 59 -14.68 -11.71 -12.81
N ILE A 60 -14.62 -10.56 -13.49
CA ILE A 60 -15.81 -9.98 -14.12
C ILE A 60 -16.17 -10.68 -15.44
N GLY A 61 -15.26 -11.49 -15.96
CA GLY A 61 -15.39 -12.14 -17.26
C GLY A 61 -14.85 -11.32 -18.42
N ASN A 62 -14.26 -12.02 -19.37
CA ASN A 62 -13.80 -11.48 -20.65
C ASN A 62 -13.90 -12.57 -21.73
N GLU A 63 -13.27 -12.38 -22.89
CA GLU A 63 -13.30 -13.37 -23.98
C GLU A 63 -12.73 -14.73 -23.61
N PHE A 64 -11.78 -14.77 -22.66
CA PHE A 64 -11.09 -15.99 -22.28
C PHE A 64 -11.55 -16.56 -20.93
N TYR A 65 -11.97 -15.69 -20.01
CA TYR A 65 -12.32 -16.07 -18.64
C TYR A 65 -13.83 -15.92 -18.40
N PRO A 66 -14.51 -17.01 -17.96
CA PRO A 66 -15.89 -16.91 -17.52
C PRO A 66 -16.05 -15.99 -16.31
N ALA A 67 -17.16 -15.29 -16.21
CA ALA A 67 -17.45 -14.42 -15.08
C ALA A 67 -17.72 -15.22 -13.80
N ILE A 68 -17.08 -14.81 -12.71
CA ILE A 68 -17.33 -15.35 -11.36
C ILE A 68 -18.06 -14.31 -10.51
N ILE A 69 -17.71 -13.05 -10.64
CA ILE A 69 -18.23 -11.90 -9.88
C ILE A 69 -18.99 -10.97 -10.83
N GLU A 70 -20.09 -10.42 -10.36
CA GLU A 70 -20.79 -9.37 -11.10
C GLU A 70 -19.96 -8.09 -11.17
N LYS A 71 -20.06 -7.39 -12.29
CA LYS A 71 -19.37 -6.11 -12.52
C LYS A 71 -19.63 -5.09 -11.43
N GLU A 72 -20.86 -5.02 -10.97
CA GLU A 72 -21.31 -4.10 -9.94
C GLU A 72 -20.66 -4.42 -8.58
N VAL A 73 -20.63 -5.68 -8.19
CA VAL A 73 -19.95 -6.14 -6.97
C VAL A 73 -18.47 -5.85 -7.02
N PHE A 74 -17.84 -6.11 -8.16
CA PHE A 74 -16.41 -5.81 -8.36
C PHE A 74 -16.12 -4.32 -8.23
N ALA A 75 -16.92 -3.47 -8.87
CA ALA A 75 -16.76 -2.02 -8.80
C ALA A 75 -16.92 -1.49 -7.37
N ARG A 76 -17.91 -2.01 -6.63
CA ARG A 76 -18.13 -1.65 -5.21
C ARG A 76 -16.98 -2.07 -4.33
N ALA A 77 -16.45 -3.26 -4.52
CA ALA A 77 -15.30 -3.76 -3.74
C ALA A 77 -14.05 -2.92 -3.99
N ASN A 78 -13.77 -2.55 -5.24
CA ASN A 78 -12.63 -1.68 -5.57
C ASN A 78 -12.83 -0.24 -5.08
N GLY A 79 -14.06 0.28 -5.12
CA GLY A 79 -14.40 1.56 -4.51
C GLY A 79 -14.16 1.57 -3.00
N GLU A 80 -14.54 0.51 -2.32
CA GLU A 80 -14.29 0.34 -0.88
C GLU A 80 -12.80 0.25 -0.57
N LEU A 81 -12.02 -0.42 -1.42
CA LEU A 81 -10.58 -0.52 -1.29
C LEU A 81 -9.91 0.85 -1.38
N LEU A 82 -10.33 1.67 -2.34
CA LEU A 82 -9.85 3.05 -2.48
C LEU A 82 -10.27 3.93 -1.31
N ARG A 83 -11.51 3.81 -0.85
CA ARG A 83 -12.02 4.54 0.31
C ARG A 83 -11.20 4.25 1.57
N ARG A 84 -10.92 2.99 1.84
CA ARG A 84 -10.09 2.59 2.99
C ARG A 84 -8.66 3.07 2.85
N ALA A 85 -8.08 3.00 1.66
CA ALA A 85 -6.74 3.51 1.39
C ALA A 85 -6.65 5.02 1.62
N SER A 86 -7.65 5.80 1.21
CA SER A 86 -7.68 7.25 1.41
C SER A 86 -7.89 7.63 2.89
N LYS A 87 -8.71 6.86 3.62
CA LYS A 87 -8.95 7.09 5.05
C LYS A 87 -7.69 6.85 5.89
N HIS A 88 -6.91 5.85 5.53
CA HIS A 88 -5.62 5.56 6.16
C HIS A 88 -4.47 6.26 5.45
N CYS A 89 -4.77 7.36 4.79
CA CYS A 89 -3.84 8.03 3.90
C CYS A 89 -2.53 8.40 4.60
N ARG A 90 -1.57 7.52 4.48
CA ARG A 90 -0.16 7.81 4.66
C ARG A 90 0.38 8.66 3.49
N GLY A 91 -0.51 9.24 2.73
CA GLY A 91 -0.25 9.88 1.46
C GLY A 91 0.29 11.29 1.52
N LYS A 92 0.35 11.91 2.69
CA LYS A 92 1.24 13.04 2.86
C LYS A 92 2.59 12.47 3.32
N ARG A 93 3.42 12.11 2.37
CA ARG A 93 4.86 12.02 2.67
C ARG A 93 5.20 13.26 3.47
N LEU A 94 5.62 13.09 4.71
CA LEU A 94 6.21 14.17 5.47
C LEU A 94 7.26 14.75 4.54
N LYS A 95 7.11 16.03 4.18
CA LYS A 95 8.15 16.71 3.41
C LYS A 95 9.43 16.55 4.24
N GLU A 96 10.40 15.90 3.68
CA GLU A 96 11.71 15.81 4.31
C GLU A 96 12.14 17.24 4.63
N PRO A 97 12.64 17.49 5.85
CA PRO A 97 13.12 18.83 6.18
C PRO A 97 14.20 19.23 5.18
N PRO A 98 14.22 20.49 4.73
CA PRO A 98 15.21 20.92 3.76
C PRO A 98 16.60 20.74 4.32
N ILE A 99 17.46 20.09 3.57
CA ILE A 99 18.89 19.97 3.91
C ILE A 99 19.54 21.27 3.47
N PHE A 100 20.04 22.02 4.44
CA PHE A 100 20.76 23.25 4.17
C PHE A 100 22.20 22.92 3.77
N THR A 101 22.61 23.37 2.61
CA THR A 101 23.96 23.15 2.08
C THR A 101 24.84 24.40 2.09
N GLU A 102 24.22 25.56 2.32
CA GLU A 102 24.93 26.82 2.38
C GLU A 102 24.97 27.35 3.81
N PHE A 103 26.15 27.69 4.27
CA PHE A 103 26.41 28.21 5.61
C PHE A 103 27.22 29.50 5.54
N LYS A 104 26.95 30.39 6.47
CA LYS A 104 27.77 31.58 6.72
C LYS A 104 28.69 31.30 7.90
N MET A 105 29.90 31.73 7.80
CA MET A 105 30.87 31.69 8.90
C MET A 105 31.34 33.11 9.21
N PHE A 106 31.20 33.52 10.46
CA PHE A 106 31.75 34.78 10.92
C PHE A 106 33.26 34.68 11.24
N VAL A 107 33.99 35.78 11.09
CA VAL A 107 35.40 35.80 11.42
C VAL A 107 35.58 35.65 12.94
N PRO A 108 36.42 34.72 13.39
CA PRO A 108 36.70 34.55 14.83
C PRO A 108 37.32 35.82 15.42
N LYS A 109 36.77 36.31 16.53
CA LYS A 109 37.31 37.48 17.25
C LYS A 109 38.18 37.09 18.44
N GLN A 110 38.10 35.84 18.88
CA GLN A 110 38.82 35.33 20.06
C GLN A 110 39.56 34.07 19.69
N GLN A 111 40.67 33.85 20.36
CA GLN A 111 41.44 32.63 20.29
C GLN A 111 41.53 32.00 21.68
N PHE A 112 41.35 30.71 21.75
CA PHE A 112 41.43 29.93 22.95
C PHE A 112 42.69 29.06 22.93
N SER A 113 43.33 28.85 24.07
CA SER A 113 44.47 28.00 24.18
C SER A 113 44.14 26.51 24.09
N ASP A 114 42.90 26.14 24.46
CA ASP A 114 42.37 24.79 24.33
C ASP A 114 41.84 24.56 22.93
N PRO A 115 42.31 23.51 22.18
CA PRO A 115 41.80 23.20 20.84
C PRO A 115 40.29 22.90 20.81
N VAL A 116 39.73 22.26 21.86
CA VAL A 116 38.33 21.93 21.94
C VAL A 116 37.47 23.21 22.10
N GLN A 117 37.86 24.12 22.97
CA GLN A 117 37.18 25.40 23.15
C GLN A 117 37.25 26.26 21.90
N GLN A 118 38.37 26.26 21.20
CA GLN A 118 38.54 26.96 19.94
C GLN A 118 37.60 26.38 18.87
N ALA A 119 37.49 25.05 18.79
CA ALA A 119 36.59 24.38 17.86
C ALA A 119 35.13 24.68 18.16
N GLU A 120 34.71 24.64 19.41
CA GLU A 120 33.35 24.98 19.81
C GLU A 120 32.98 26.43 19.50
N TYR A 121 33.91 27.36 19.74
CA TYR A 121 33.75 28.77 19.41
C TYR A 121 33.58 28.98 17.90
N ILE A 122 34.44 28.39 17.09
CA ILE A 122 34.38 28.49 15.62
C ILE A 122 33.03 27.86 15.14
N TYR A 123 32.63 26.76 15.71
CA TYR A 123 31.37 26.11 15.37
C TYR A 123 30.16 27.00 15.66
N SER A 124 30.19 27.75 16.75
CA SER A 124 29.13 28.71 17.13
C SER A 124 28.98 29.89 16.14
N LEU A 125 30.03 30.18 15.36
CA LEU A 125 30.04 31.23 14.36
C LEU A 125 29.43 30.83 13.02
N ILE A 126 29.13 29.53 12.85
CA ILE A 126 28.53 29.00 11.64
C ILE A 126 27.00 29.21 11.72
N GLU A 127 26.45 29.91 10.75
CA GLU A 127 25.00 30.09 10.59
C GLU A 127 24.52 29.50 9.27
N VAL A 128 23.33 28.92 9.30
CA VAL A 128 22.68 28.43 8.09
C VAL A 128 22.23 29.61 7.25
N LYS A 129 22.62 29.63 5.99
CA LYS A 129 22.16 30.63 5.02
C LYS A 129 20.77 30.20 4.50
N ARG A 130 19.80 31.00 4.84
CA ARG A 130 18.41 30.77 4.42
C ARG A 130 18.05 31.63 3.22
#